data_3abf603cb7dc45658510f78012bed1c8
#
_entry.id   3abf603cb7dc45658510f78012bed1c8
#
_cell.length_a   1.000
_cell.length_b   1.000
_cell.length_c   1.000
_cell.angle_alpha   90.00
_cell.angle_beta   90.00
_cell.angle_gamma   90.00
#
_symmetry.space_group_name_H-M   'P 1'
#
loop_
_entity.id
_entity.type
_entity.pdbx_description
1 polymer ?
#
loop_
_entity_poly.entity_id
_entity_poly.type
_entity_poly.pdbx_seq_one_letter_code
_entity_poly.pdbx_strand_id
1 'polypeptide(L)'
;MRVVVSEFISLDGVVQAPGGPDEDTSGGFRHGGWSMKYFDPEVMGAVVDEFAERSEALLQGRRTYQVSAAAWPGRSGTFADWINGAQKYVVSDTLTDADVASWTPTTIIRGAGLLGEVSRLRGQPGGDIYVYGSLSVVRTLLAAGLVDELVLMIEPVTLGGGKTLFPDDGQARGFRLISAQTARTGVQVCRYQPAS
;
A
#
# COMPACT_ATOMS: atom_id res chain seq x y z
N MET A 1 -12.17 12.24 -3.57
CA MET A 1 -11.58 11.04 -2.92
C MET A 1 -10.25 11.41 -2.30
N ARG A 2 -9.83 10.78 -1.20
CA ARG A 2 -8.50 10.96 -0.58
C ARG A 2 -7.59 9.81 -0.96
N VAL A 3 -6.29 10.04 -1.03
CA VAL A 3 -5.28 8.99 -1.25
C VAL A 3 -4.69 8.59 0.09
N VAL A 4 -4.92 7.36 0.50
CA VAL A 4 -4.46 6.80 1.77
C VAL A 4 -3.46 5.68 1.49
N VAL A 5 -2.22 5.88 1.91
CA VAL A 5 -1.14 4.90 1.77
C VAL A 5 -0.97 4.16 3.09
N SER A 6 -0.90 2.83 3.05
CA SER A 6 -0.56 2.00 4.20
C SER A 6 0.57 1.05 3.87
N GLU A 7 1.59 1.02 4.74
CA GLU A 7 2.75 0.16 4.54
C GLU A 7 3.18 -0.52 5.84
N PHE A 8 3.56 -1.79 5.73
CA PHE A 8 4.38 -2.46 6.73
C PHE A 8 5.81 -2.00 6.56
N ILE A 9 6.45 -1.54 7.64
CA ILE A 9 7.78 -0.94 7.57
C ILE A 9 8.63 -1.39 8.76
N SER A 10 9.89 -1.74 8.50
CA SER A 10 10.86 -2.04 9.54
C SER A 10 11.41 -0.77 10.19
N LEU A 11 12.10 -0.87 11.33
CA LEU A 11 12.75 0.26 11.98
C LEU A 11 13.81 0.95 11.12
N ASP A 12 14.43 0.24 10.18
CA ASP A 12 15.38 0.78 9.21
C ASP A 12 14.72 1.17 7.87
N GLY A 13 13.38 1.28 7.85
CA GLY A 13 12.63 1.86 6.74
C GLY A 13 12.36 0.94 5.56
N VAL A 14 12.64 -0.35 5.67
CA VAL A 14 12.42 -1.34 4.61
C VAL A 14 10.95 -1.73 4.53
N VAL A 15 10.41 -1.79 3.30
CA VAL A 15 9.04 -2.19 2.97
C VAL A 15 9.00 -3.34 1.95
N GLN A 16 10.14 -3.91 1.62
CA GLN A 16 10.24 -4.97 0.61
C GLN A 16 9.70 -6.29 1.15
N ALA A 17 8.81 -6.95 0.40
CA ALA A 17 8.32 -8.31 0.64
C ALA A 17 7.85 -8.60 2.09
N PRO A 18 6.97 -7.79 2.69
CA PRO A 18 6.54 -8.01 4.06
C PRO A 18 5.67 -9.27 4.24
N GLY A 19 4.86 -9.62 3.23
CA GLY A 19 3.79 -10.61 3.34
C GLY A 19 4.19 -12.05 3.01
N GLY A 20 5.22 -12.26 2.18
CA GLY A 20 5.60 -13.62 1.79
C GLY A 20 7.06 -13.78 1.40
N PRO A 21 7.61 -15.00 1.53
CA PRO A 21 9.04 -15.26 1.28
C PRO A 21 9.45 -14.97 -0.17
N ASP A 22 8.57 -15.20 -1.13
CA ASP A 22 8.82 -15.06 -2.56
C ASP A 22 8.17 -13.81 -3.18
N GLU A 23 7.63 -12.90 -2.36
CA GLU A 23 6.89 -11.73 -2.82
C GLU A 23 7.76 -10.76 -3.66
N ASP A 24 8.98 -10.46 -3.19
CA ASP A 24 9.98 -9.68 -3.93
C ASP A 24 11.40 -10.03 -3.50
N THR A 25 12.04 -10.94 -4.20
CA THR A 25 13.42 -11.39 -3.97
C THR A 25 14.46 -10.55 -4.71
N SER A 26 14.04 -9.48 -5.41
CA SER A 26 14.95 -8.65 -6.20
C SER A 26 16.04 -8.02 -5.34
N GLY A 27 17.23 -7.82 -5.91
CA GLY A 27 18.38 -7.32 -5.16
C GLY A 27 18.98 -8.35 -4.18
N GLY A 28 18.58 -9.61 -4.26
CA GLY A 28 19.04 -10.67 -3.35
C GLY A 28 18.44 -10.60 -1.95
N PHE A 29 17.29 -9.93 -1.79
CA PHE A 29 16.59 -9.80 -0.52
C PHE A 29 16.17 -11.18 0.02
N ARG A 30 16.52 -11.50 1.27
CA ARG A 30 16.35 -12.83 1.87
C ARG A 30 15.35 -12.88 3.02
N HIS A 31 14.76 -11.75 3.39
CA HIS A 31 13.90 -11.63 4.57
C HIS A 31 12.40 -11.60 4.22
N GLY A 32 12.00 -12.09 3.04
CA GLY A 32 10.58 -12.09 2.64
C GLY A 32 9.68 -12.74 3.71
N GLY A 33 8.49 -12.17 3.90
CA GLY A 33 7.52 -12.60 4.92
C GLY A 33 7.87 -12.12 6.35
N TRP A 34 8.79 -11.16 6.48
CA TRP A 34 9.29 -10.69 7.78
C TRP A 34 8.22 -10.07 8.68
N SER A 35 7.15 -9.52 8.11
CA SER A 35 6.05 -8.87 8.83
C SER A 35 5.11 -9.87 9.53
N MET A 36 4.92 -11.06 8.97
CA MET A 36 3.88 -11.98 9.39
C MET A 36 3.94 -12.38 10.87
N LYS A 37 5.12 -12.48 11.45
CA LYS A 37 5.29 -12.82 12.88
C LYS A 37 4.90 -11.69 13.84
N TYR A 38 4.76 -10.47 13.34
CA TYR A 38 4.39 -9.29 14.13
C TYR A 38 2.92 -8.90 13.95
N PHE A 39 2.21 -9.54 13.03
CA PHE A 39 0.81 -9.20 12.75
C PHE A 39 -0.06 -9.41 13.99
N ASP A 40 -0.73 -8.35 14.42
CA ASP A 40 -1.69 -8.35 15.53
C ASP A 40 -3.10 -8.16 14.95
N PRO A 41 -3.99 -9.18 15.03
CA PRO A 41 -5.33 -9.08 14.46
C PRO A 41 -6.20 -8.01 15.13
N GLU A 42 -5.98 -7.72 16.42
CA GLU A 42 -6.79 -6.75 17.15
C GLU A 42 -6.47 -5.30 16.73
N VAL A 43 -5.19 -4.96 16.57
CA VAL A 43 -4.77 -3.59 16.23
C VAL A 43 -4.57 -3.43 14.73
N MET A 44 -3.75 -4.29 14.11
CA MET A 44 -3.44 -4.18 12.68
C MET A 44 -4.60 -4.67 11.82
N GLY A 45 -5.31 -5.73 12.25
CA GLY A 45 -6.51 -6.22 11.59
C GLY A 45 -7.61 -5.16 11.56
N ALA A 46 -7.87 -4.48 12.69
CA ALA A 46 -8.85 -3.39 12.75
C ALA A 46 -8.52 -2.23 11.80
N VAL A 47 -7.24 -1.90 11.62
CA VAL A 47 -6.80 -0.88 10.66
C VAL A 47 -7.08 -1.33 9.21
N VAL A 48 -6.84 -2.59 8.90
CA VAL A 48 -7.12 -3.16 7.58
C VAL A 48 -8.62 -3.17 7.28
N ASP A 49 -9.45 -3.54 8.27
CA ASP A 49 -10.91 -3.53 8.12
C ASP A 49 -11.45 -2.09 7.98
N GLU A 50 -10.91 -1.12 8.74
CA GLU A 50 -11.26 0.30 8.58
C GLU A 50 -10.98 0.80 7.14
N PHE A 51 -9.85 0.38 6.52
CA PHE A 51 -9.59 0.73 5.13
C PHE A 51 -10.61 0.13 4.18
N ALA A 52 -11.02 -1.11 4.40
CA ALA A 52 -12.08 -1.74 3.61
C ALA A 52 -13.41 -0.98 3.72
N GLU A 53 -13.76 -0.50 4.91
CA GLU A 53 -15.00 0.26 5.14
C GLU A 53 -14.99 1.65 4.51
N ARG A 54 -13.83 2.32 4.48
CA ARG A 54 -13.71 3.72 4.02
C ARG A 54 -13.37 3.87 2.55
N SER A 55 -12.81 2.83 1.92
CA SER A 55 -12.23 2.94 0.58
C SER A 55 -13.18 2.41 -0.49
N GLU A 56 -13.33 3.16 -1.56
CA GLU A 56 -14.09 2.75 -2.76
C GLU A 56 -13.17 2.23 -3.88
N ALA A 57 -11.88 2.52 -3.79
CA ALA A 57 -10.92 2.13 -4.80
C ALA A 57 -9.60 1.64 -4.21
N LEU A 58 -8.95 0.75 -4.97
CA LEU A 58 -7.62 0.24 -4.70
C LEU A 58 -6.68 0.68 -5.82
N LEU A 59 -5.54 1.27 -5.49
CA LEU A 59 -4.49 1.63 -6.45
C LEU A 59 -3.22 0.82 -6.15
N GLN A 60 -2.75 0.08 -7.13
CA GLN A 60 -1.58 -0.79 -7.00
C GLN A 60 -0.65 -0.68 -8.19
N GLY A 61 0.64 -0.90 -7.98
CA GLY A 61 1.55 -1.19 -9.08
C GLY A 61 1.43 -2.65 -9.56
N ARG A 62 1.96 -2.93 -10.74
CA ARG A 62 1.82 -4.22 -11.41
C ARG A 62 2.14 -5.45 -10.53
N ARG A 63 3.28 -5.44 -9.84
CA ARG A 63 3.69 -6.61 -9.03
C ARG A 63 2.73 -6.85 -7.87
N THR A 64 2.40 -5.81 -7.13
CA THR A 64 1.45 -5.90 -6.01
C THR A 64 0.08 -6.36 -6.51
N TYR A 65 -0.39 -5.84 -7.65
CA TYR A 65 -1.62 -6.31 -8.29
C TYR A 65 -1.58 -7.81 -8.59
N GLN A 66 -0.49 -8.30 -9.21
CA GLN A 66 -0.36 -9.72 -9.58
C GLN A 66 -0.35 -10.63 -8.35
N VAL A 67 0.35 -10.24 -7.27
CA VAL A 67 0.33 -10.96 -5.98
C VAL A 67 -1.07 -10.97 -5.39
N SER A 68 -1.75 -9.82 -5.38
CA SER A 68 -3.10 -9.68 -4.85
C SER A 68 -4.11 -10.49 -5.66
N ALA A 69 -4.05 -10.43 -6.99
CA ALA A 69 -4.95 -11.17 -7.88
C ALA A 69 -4.79 -12.70 -7.76
N ALA A 70 -3.63 -13.17 -7.34
CA ALA A 70 -3.40 -14.58 -7.04
C ALA A 70 -3.85 -14.98 -5.62
N ALA A 71 -3.84 -14.05 -4.67
CA ALA A 71 -4.05 -14.33 -3.26
C ALA A 71 -5.50 -14.15 -2.80
N TRP A 72 -6.24 -13.16 -3.29
CA TRP A 72 -7.53 -12.74 -2.74
C TRP A 72 -8.77 -13.40 -3.33
N PRO A 73 -8.84 -13.76 -4.62
CA PRO A 73 -10.01 -14.44 -5.16
C PRO A 73 -10.35 -15.73 -4.40
N GLY A 74 -11.64 -15.88 -4.06
CA GLY A 74 -12.14 -17.05 -3.30
C GLY A 74 -11.94 -16.98 -1.78
N ARG A 75 -11.32 -15.93 -1.25
CA ARG A 75 -11.29 -15.65 0.19
C ARG A 75 -12.53 -14.87 0.62
N SER A 76 -12.89 -14.97 1.91
CA SER A 76 -14.01 -14.26 2.53
C SER A 76 -13.55 -13.50 3.78
N GLY A 77 -14.39 -12.55 4.24
CA GLY A 77 -14.13 -11.66 5.37
C GLY A 77 -14.08 -10.20 4.91
N THR A 78 -14.19 -9.25 5.84
CA THR A 78 -14.37 -7.82 5.56
C THR A 78 -13.41 -7.29 4.48
N PHE A 79 -12.12 -7.46 4.70
CA PHE A 79 -11.12 -6.99 3.73
C PHE A 79 -11.14 -7.80 2.42
N ALA A 80 -11.32 -9.12 2.49
CA ALA A 80 -11.35 -9.98 1.30
C ALA A 80 -12.54 -9.66 0.40
N ASP A 81 -13.72 -9.46 0.98
CA ASP A 81 -14.94 -9.14 0.25
C ASP A 81 -14.81 -7.75 -0.41
N TRP A 82 -14.28 -6.77 0.34
CA TRP A 82 -14.01 -5.44 -0.19
C TRP A 82 -12.99 -5.48 -1.35
N ILE A 83 -11.82 -6.08 -1.17
CA ILE A 83 -10.75 -6.04 -2.18
C ILE A 83 -11.15 -6.76 -3.47
N ASN A 84 -11.99 -7.80 -3.36
CA ASN A 84 -12.52 -8.49 -4.52
C ASN A 84 -13.58 -7.64 -5.26
N GLY A 85 -14.40 -6.86 -4.54
CA GLY A 85 -15.48 -6.04 -5.10
C GLY A 85 -15.07 -4.62 -5.51
N ALA A 86 -14.08 -4.02 -4.86
CA ALA A 86 -13.66 -2.64 -5.08
C ALA A 86 -13.16 -2.39 -6.51
N GLN A 87 -13.30 -1.14 -7.00
CA GLN A 87 -12.62 -0.69 -8.22
C GLN A 87 -11.11 -0.73 -8.02
N LYS A 88 -10.41 -1.47 -8.86
CA LYS A 88 -8.95 -1.57 -8.86
C LYS A 88 -8.35 -0.75 -9.99
N TYR A 89 -7.33 0.03 -9.65
CA TYR A 89 -6.47 0.73 -10.60
C TYR A 89 -5.09 0.09 -10.53
N VAL A 90 -4.59 -0.43 -11.64
CA VAL A 90 -3.25 -1.02 -11.71
C VAL A 90 -2.33 -0.20 -12.59
N VAL A 91 -1.23 0.26 -12.01
CA VAL A 91 -0.21 1.04 -12.75
C VAL A 91 0.73 0.08 -13.47
N SER A 92 0.67 0.08 -14.79
CA SER A 92 1.49 -0.81 -15.62
C SER A 92 1.58 -0.34 -17.08
N ASP A 93 2.79 -0.36 -17.62
CA ASP A 93 3.03 -0.13 -19.05
C ASP A 93 3.02 -1.43 -19.88
N THR A 94 2.94 -2.58 -19.22
CA THR A 94 3.07 -3.90 -19.86
C THR A 94 1.83 -4.79 -19.77
N LEU A 95 0.97 -4.60 -18.75
CA LEU A 95 -0.29 -5.36 -18.66
C LEU A 95 -1.26 -4.96 -19.78
N THR A 96 -2.04 -5.95 -20.20
CA THR A 96 -3.15 -5.82 -21.16
C THR A 96 -4.48 -6.07 -20.47
N ASP A 97 -5.59 -5.77 -21.13
CA ASP A 97 -6.94 -6.02 -20.59
C ASP A 97 -7.16 -7.52 -20.32
N ALA A 98 -6.55 -8.41 -21.11
CA ALA A 98 -6.61 -9.84 -20.87
C ALA A 98 -5.94 -10.26 -19.55
N ASP A 99 -4.85 -9.58 -19.15
CA ASP A 99 -4.13 -9.90 -17.91
C ASP A 99 -4.91 -9.52 -16.66
N VAL A 100 -5.88 -8.60 -16.77
CA VAL A 100 -6.68 -8.11 -15.64
C VAL A 100 -8.12 -8.65 -15.65
N ALA A 101 -8.52 -9.37 -16.66
CA ALA A 101 -9.90 -9.86 -16.86
C ALA A 101 -10.38 -10.81 -15.76
N SER A 102 -9.47 -11.50 -15.07
CA SER A 102 -9.80 -12.49 -14.04
C SER A 102 -10.13 -11.86 -12.66
N TRP A 103 -9.80 -10.59 -12.43
CA TRP A 103 -10.04 -9.91 -11.16
C TRP A 103 -10.62 -8.51 -11.36
N THR A 104 -11.90 -8.48 -11.73
CA THR A 104 -12.65 -7.25 -12.05
C THR A 104 -13.39 -6.70 -10.82
N PRO A 105 -13.77 -5.39 -10.83
CA PRO A 105 -13.42 -4.39 -11.84
C PRO A 105 -11.97 -3.92 -11.72
N THR A 106 -11.24 -3.87 -12.83
CA THR A 106 -9.85 -3.39 -12.88
C THR A 106 -9.64 -2.49 -14.09
N THR A 107 -8.96 -1.36 -13.88
CA THR A 107 -8.57 -0.38 -14.91
C THR A 107 -7.05 -0.25 -14.92
N ILE A 108 -6.44 -0.35 -16.09
CA ILE A 108 -4.99 -0.15 -16.26
C ILE A 108 -4.69 1.34 -16.42
N ILE A 109 -3.79 1.85 -15.59
CA ILE A 109 -3.21 3.20 -15.73
C ILE A 109 -1.81 3.05 -16.29
N ARG A 110 -1.49 3.72 -17.40
CA ARG A 110 -0.11 3.77 -17.90
C ARG A 110 0.74 4.68 -17.00
N GLY A 111 2.02 4.32 -16.79
CA GLY A 111 2.87 5.02 -15.84
C GLY A 111 2.92 6.53 -16.04
N ALA A 112 3.01 6.98 -17.30
CA ALA A 112 2.98 8.40 -17.64
C ALA A 112 1.66 9.11 -17.28
N GLY A 113 0.55 8.37 -17.16
CA GLY A 113 -0.77 8.89 -16.81
C GLY A 113 -1.09 8.88 -15.30
N LEU A 114 -0.24 8.28 -14.48
CA LEU A 114 -0.53 8.04 -13.06
C LEU A 114 -0.93 9.31 -12.31
N LEU A 115 -0.10 10.35 -12.36
CA LEU A 115 -0.35 11.58 -11.60
C LEU A 115 -1.61 12.31 -12.06
N GLY A 116 -1.87 12.33 -13.37
CA GLY A 116 -3.08 12.93 -13.94
C GLY A 116 -4.34 12.19 -13.50
N GLU A 117 -4.32 10.86 -13.56
CA GLU A 117 -5.48 10.06 -13.17
C GLU A 117 -5.76 10.13 -11.66
N VAL A 118 -4.72 10.06 -10.81
CA VAL A 118 -4.90 10.22 -9.36
C VAL A 118 -5.43 11.62 -9.03
N SER A 119 -4.92 12.68 -9.68
CA SER A 119 -5.44 14.03 -9.49
C SER A 119 -6.92 14.15 -9.92
N ARG A 120 -7.30 13.51 -11.02
CA ARG A 120 -8.68 13.46 -11.49
C ARG A 120 -9.60 12.75 -10.47
N LEU A 121 -9.17 11.59 -9.95
CA LEU A 121 -9.92 10.83 -8.95
C LEU A 121 -10.06 11.61 -7.64
N ARG A 122 -9.01 12.27 -7.18
CA ARG A 122 -9.07 13.13 -5.96
C ARG A 122 -10.09 14.25 -6.08
N GLY A 123 -10.31 14.78 -7.28
CA GLY A 123 -11.35 15.80 -7.56
C GLY A 123 -12.78 15.25 -7.57
N GLN A 124 -13.00 13.95 -7.45
CA GLN A 124 -14.32 13.35 -7.44
C GLN A 124 -14.82 13.12 -6.00
N PRO A 125 -16.16 13.17 -5.79
CA PRO A 125 -16.75 12.68 -4.54
C PRO A 125 -16.54 11.17 -4.43
N GLY A 126 -16.55 10.64 -3.20
CA GLY A 126 -16.43 9.22 -2.92
C GLY A 126 -15.52 8.95 -1.73
N GLY A 127 -15.37 7.68 -1.40
CA GLY A 127 -14.51 7.17 -0.35
C GLY A 127 -13.03 7.31 -0.69
N ASP A 128 -12.19 6.67 0.11
CA ASP A 128 -10.74 6.77 -0.04
C ASP A 128 -10.24 5.89 -1.23
N ILE A 129 -9.09 6.26 -1.78
CA ILE A 129 -8.27 5.43 -2.68
C ILE A 129 -7.19 4.80 -1.81
N TYR A 130 -7.30 3.49 -1.58
CA TYR A 130 -6.35 2.75 -0.76
C TYR A 130 -5.14 2.32 -1.59
N VAL A 131 -3.93 2.52 -1.04
CA VAL A 131 -2.66 2.18 -1.69
C VAL A 131 -1.77 1.44 -0.70
N TYR A 132 -1.39 0.19 -1.00
CA TYR A 132 -0.42 -0.59 -0.23
C TYR A 132 0.68 -1.19 -1.14
N GLY A 133 1.26 -0.36 -1.96
CA GLY A 133 2.28 -0.74 -2.95
C GLY A 133 1.76 -0.63 -4.40
N SER A 134 2.59 -0.84 -5.37
CA SER A 134 4.03 -1.11 -5.25
C SER A 134 4.78 0.13 -4.77
N LEU A 135 5.94 -0.09 -4.17
CA LEU A 135 6.80 0.99 -3.67
C LEU A 135 7.04 2.11 -4.69
N SER A 136 7.21 1.80 -5.98
CA SER A 136 7.40 2.81 -7.02
C SER A 136 6.18 3.74 -7.15
N VAL A 137 4.96 3.19 -7.06
CA VAL A 137 3.72 4.00 -7.06
C VAL A 137 3.68 4.89 -5.84
N VAL A 138 3.90 4.33 -4.65
CA VAL A 138 3.89 5.08 -3.38
C VAL A 138 4.91 6.22 -3.41
N ARG A 139 6.15 5.95 -3.82
CA ARG A 139 7.18 6.99 -3.93
C ARG A 139 6.83 8.09 -4.92
N THR A 140 6.24 7.73 -6.06
CA THR A 140 5.77 8.70 -7.06
C THR A 140 4.68 9.61 -6.49
N LEU A 141 3.72 9.05 -5.76
CA LEU A 141 2.65 9.81 -5.12
C LEU A 141 3.17 10.72 -3.99
N LEU A 142 4.09 10.20 -3.16
CA LEU A 142 4.75 11.00 -2.11
C LEU A 142 5.56 12.16 -2.70
N ALA A 143 6.33 11.90 -3.76
CA ALA A 143 7.11 12.93 -4.43
C ALA A 143 6.24 14.04 -5.05
N ALA A 144 5.05 13.67 -5.54
CA ALA A 144 4.09 14.60 -6.15
C ALA A 144 3.16 15.30 -5.12
N GLY A 145 3.26 15.00 -3.82
CA GLY A 145 2.36 15.56 -2.80
C GLY A 145 0.90 15.11 -2.94
N LEU A 146 0.67 13.93 -3.51
CA LEU A 146 -0.66 13.39 -3.76
C LEU A 146 -1.15 12.42 -2.68
N VAL A 147 -0.41 12.23 -1.60
CA VAL A 147 -0.80 11.40 -0.46
C VAL A 147 -1.47 12.28 0.60
N ASP A 148 -2.71 11.97 0.97
CA ASP A 148 -3.49 12.70 1.98
C ASP A 148 -3.31 12.12 3.38
N GLU A 149 -3.07 10.81 3.47
CA GLU A 149 -2.82 10.10 4.73
C GLU A 149 -1.79 8.99 4.51
N LEU A 150 -0.82 8.90 5.42
CA LEU A 150 0.20 7.85 5.43
C LEU A 150 0.07 7.08 6.74
N VAL A 151 -0.22 5.78 6.63
CA VAL A 151 -0.33 4.87 7.77
C VAL A 151 0.85 3.91 7.74
N LEU A 152 1.67 3.96 8.77
CA LEU A 152 2.85 3.11 8.92
C LEU A 152 2.63 2.11 10.05
N MET A 153 2.73 0.83 9.75
CA MET A 153 2.81 -0.25 10.72
C MET A 153 4.30 -0.54 10.92
N ILE A 154 4.89 0.16 11.91
CA ILE A 154 6.34 0.12 12.16
C ILE A 154 6.63 -1.08 13.05
N GLU A 155 7.31 -2.06 12.49
CA GLU A 155 7.61 -3.31 13.15
C GLU A 155 8.96 -3.28 13.88
N PRO A 156 9.06 -3.90 15.07
CA PRO A 156 10.25 -3.83 15.93
C PRO A 156 11.38 -4.70 15.39
N VAL A 157 11.82 -4.46 14.15
CA VAL A 157 12.86 -5.21 13.46
C VAL A 157 13.68 -4.30 12.56
N THR A 158 14.96 -4.58 12.43
CA THR A 158 15.83 -4.06 11.37
C THR A 158 16.20 -5.21 10.45
N LEU A 159 16.22 -4.97 9.15
CA LEU A 159 16.48 -5.97 8.12
C LEU A 159 17.88 -5.84 7.51
N GLY A 160 18.54 -4.69 7.72
CA GLY A 160 19.92 -4.44 7.31
C GLY A 160 20.09 -4.27 5.79
N GLY A 161 19.01 -4.19 5.03
CA GLY A 161 19.01 -3.98 3.58
C GLY A 161 17.66 -4.29 2.97
N GLY A 162 17.45 -3.86 1.72
CA GLY A 162 16.19 -3.96 1.01
C GLY A 162 15.69 -2.60 0.51
N LYS A 163 14.51 -2.58 -0.09
CA LYS A 163 13.90 -1.35 -0.60
C LYS A 163 13.23 -0.58 0.53
N THR A 164 13.65 0.66 0.74
CA THR A 164 13.08 1.56 1.77
C THR A 164 11.88 2.33 1.23
N LEU A 165 10.98 2.80 2.12
CA LEU A 165 9.78 3.54 1.73
C LEU A 165 10.12 4.89 1.11
N PHE A 166 10.88 5.71 1.81
CA PHE A 166 11.15 7.07 1.40
C PHE A 166 12.24 7.13 0.33
N PRO A 167 12.07 7.97 -0.70
CA PRO A 167 13.09 8.14 -1.72
C PRO A 167 14.31 8.87 -1.15
N ASP A 168 15.48 8.49 -1.62
CA ASP A 168 16.73 9.21 -1.38
C ASP A 168 16.93 10.27 -2.48
N ASP A 169 16.13 11.33 -2.39
CA ASP A 169 16.06 12.43 -3.38
C ASP A 169 16.49 13.79 -2.80
N GLY A 170 17.00 13.81 -1.57
CA GLY A 170 17.44 15.01 -0.89
C GLY A 170 16.32 15.98 -0.51
N GLN A 171 15.03 15.60 -0.69
CA GLN A 171 13.90 16.46 -0.40
C GLN A 171 13.32 16.17 1.01
N ALA A 172 13.28 17.18 1.85
CA ALA A 172 12.58 17.09 3.13
C ALA A 172 11.06 17.13 2.90
N ARG A 173 10.34 16.20 3.57
CA ARG A 173 8.88 16.15 3.58
C ARG A 173 8.40 16.11 5.03
N GLY A 174 7.67 17.16 5.44
CA GLY A 174 7.11 17.24 6.78
C GLY A 174 5.81 16.44 6.88
N PHE A 175 5.63 15.77 8.00
CA PHE A 175 4.38 15.08 8.35
C PHE A 175 3.96 15.45 9.77
N ARG A 176 2.66 15.53 9.99
CA ARG A 176 2.06 15.71 11.30
C ARG A 176 1.48 14.36 11.76
N LEU A 177 1.90 13.88 12.92
CA LEU A 177 1.33 12.70 13.54
C LEU A 177 -0.12 13.00 13.98
N ILE A 178 -1.04 12.15 13.56
CA ILE A 178 -2.47 12.24 13.90
C ILE A 178 -2.80 11.31 15.05
N SER A 179 -2.33 10.06 14.96
CA SER A 179 -2.49 9.07 16.02
C SER A 179 -1.36 8.06 16.01
N ALA A 180 -1.13 7.44 17.15
CA ALA A 180 -0.24 6.30 17.30
C ALA A 180 -0.89 5.29 18.25
N GLN A 181 -0.79 4.01 17.89
CA GLN A 181 -1.29 2.89 18.69
C GLN A 181 -0.22 1.79 18.70
N THR A 182 -0.04 1.16 19.86
CA THR A 182 0.91 0.06 20.02
C THR A 182 0.15 -1.26 20.04
N ALA A 183 0.51 -2.18 19.15
CA ALA A 183 0.04 -3.56 19.18
C ALA A 183 0.79 -4.40 20.24
N ARG A 184 0.19 -5.52 20.66
CA ARG A 184 0.82 -6.42 21.65
C ARG A 184 2.14 -7.02 21.16
N THR A 185 2.31 -7.12 19.85
CA THR A 185 3.53 -7.58 19.19
C THR A 185 4.65 -6.53 19.15
N GLY A 186 4.40 -5.31 19.66
CA GLY A 186 5.34 -4.20 19.67
C GLY A 186 5.29 -3.34 18.40
N VAL A 187 4.42 -3.65 17.45
CA VAL A 187 4.21 -2.82 16.26
C VAL A 187 3.60 -1.48 16.66
N GLN A 188 4.15 -0.40 16.11
CA GLN A 188 3.57 0.94 16.24
C GLN A 188 2.77 1.26 14.97
N VAL A 189 1.45 1.39 15.11
CA VAL A 189 0.59 1.88 14.03
C VAL A 189 0.52 3.39 14.12
N CYS A 190 1.19 4.08 13.21
CA CYS A 190 1.27 5.55 13.19
C CYS A 190 0.54 6.11 11.98
N ARG A 191 -0.35 7.06 12.20
CA ARG A 191 -1.08 7.78 11.13
C ARG A 191 -0.52 9.18 11.00
N TYR A 192 -0.18 9.56 9.79
CA TYR A 192 0.38 10.86 9.46
C TYR A 192 -0.42 11.55 8.35
N GLN A 193 -0.41 12.86 8.38
CA GLN A 193 -0.83 13.71 7.27
C GLN A 193 0.34 14.61 6.85
N PRO A 194 0.46 14.97 5.56
CA PRO A 194 1.44 15.96 5.15
C PRO A 194 1.30 17.23 5.99
N ALA A 195 2.42 17.78 6.45
CA ALA A 195 2.44 19.11 7.05
C ALA A 195 2.23 20.15 5.95
N SER A 196 1.35 21.12 6.19
CA SER A 196 1.13 22.29 5.34
C SER A 196 2.33 23.22 5.33
#